data_18989f039949888a239eb39449b56313
#
_entry.id   18989f039949888a239eb39449b56313
#
_cell.length_a   1.000
_cell.length_b   1.000
_cell.length_c   1.000
_cell.angle_alpha   90.00
_cell.angle_beta   90.00
_cell.angle_gamma   90.00
#
_symmetry.space_group_name_H-M   'P 1'
#
loop_
_entity.id
_entity.type
_entity.pdbx_description
1 polymer ?
#
loop_
_entity_poly.entity_id
_entity_poly.type
_entity_poly.pdbx_seq_one_letter_code
_entity_poly.pdbx_strand_id
1 'polypeptide(L)'
;MPNAKVLESKKAVVEALTAKIQESTAVVFVDYKGITVAQDTELRKQFREAGVEYTVVKNTLTNFATKNAGYNFSEVLNGTTAMASTTGDPIAPARIVCEFAKKNKLKTLSIKGGVVEGSVLPASQLNSFGELPSKNALVASVLGTFLAPISSLAFVLDQIRMQKDGSAPAAEAEA
;
A
#
# COMPACT_ATOMS: atom_id res chain seq x y z
N MET A 1 -41.28 -9.74 -2.34
CA MET A 1 -40.45 -9.99 -3.54
C MET A 1 -39.50 -8.81 -3.72
N PRO A 2 -38.19 -9.00 -3.88
CA PRO A 2 -37.30 -7.87 -4.18
C PRO A 2 -37.67 -7.27 -5.53
N ASN A 3 -37.67 -5.94 -5.61
CA ASN A 3 -38.03 -5.23 -6.83
C ASN A 3 -36.99 -5.55 -7.92
N ALA A 4 -37.41 -6.04 -9.09
CA ALA A 4 -36.56 -6.48 -10.19
C ALA A 4 -35.55 -5.37 -10.61
N LYS A 5 -36.01 -4.13 -10.70
CA LYS A 5 -35.16 -2.96 -11.02
C LYS A 5 -34.01 -2.75 -10.01
N VAL A 6 -34.26 -2.97 -8.71
CA VAL A 6 -33.24 -2.85 -7.65
C VAL A 6 -32.23 -4.01 -7.71
N LEU A 7 -32.67 -5.17 -8.16
CA LEU A 7 -31.80 -6.33 -8.31
C LEU A 7 -30.87 -6.16 -9.52
N GLU A 8 -31.38 -5.63 -10.63
CA GLU A 8 -30.58 -5.30 -11.82
C GLU A 8 -29.51 -4.23 -11.52
N SER A 9 -29.90 -3.16 -10.82
CA SER A 9 -28.93 -2.12 -10.43
C SER A 9 -27.82 -2.67 -9.54
N LYS A 10 -28.12 -3.60 -8.61
CA LYS A 10 -27.10 -4.26 -7.78
C LYS A 10 -26.20 -5.19 -8.58
N LYS A 11 -26.74 -5.91 -9.56
CA LYS A 11 -25.93 -6.74 -10.46
C LYS A 11 -24.96 -5.89 -11.28
N ALA A 12 -25.42 -4.79 -11.86
CA ALA A 12 -24.57 -3.86 -12.59
C ALA A 12 -23.42 -3.29 -11.71
N VAL A 13 -23.69 -2.98 -10.44
CA VAL A 13 -22.64 -2.54 -9.50
C VAL A 13 -21.63 -3.66 -9.23
N VAL A 14 -22.09 -4.91 -9.05
CA VAL A 14 -21.18 -6.05 -8.83
C VAL A 14 -20.33 -6.31 -10.07
N GLU A 15 -20.89 -6.22 -11.26
CA GLU A 15 -20.13 -6.37 -12.52
C GLU A 15 -19.07 -5.28 -12.69
N ALA A 16 -19.43 -4.01 -12.42
CA ALA A 16 -18.49 -2.89 -12.46
C ALA A 16 -17.37 -3.05 -11.42
N LEU A 17 -17.68 -3.53 -10.20
CA LEU A 17 -16.68 -3.81 -9.18
C LEU A 17 -15.78 -5.00 -9.58
N THR A 18 -16.34 -6.03 -10.18
CA THR A 18 -15.55 -7.19 -10.65
C THR A 18 -14.56 -6.75 -11.73
N ALA A 19 -14.99 -5.95 -12.70
CA ALA A 19 -14.12 -5.40 -13.73
C ALA A 19 -13.00 -4.55 -13.13
N LYS A 20 -13.31 -3.65 -12.18
CA LYS A 20 -12.32 -2.84 -11.47
C LYS A 20 -11.30 -3.69 -10.72
N ILE A 21 -11.72 -4.76 -10.04
CA ILE A 21 -10.81 -5.66 -9.32
C ILE A 21 -9.88 -6.39 -10.29
N GLN A 22 -10.37 -6.80 -11.44
CA GLN A 22 -9.57 -7.49 -12.47
C GLN A 22 -8.58 -6.58 -13.19
N GLU A 23 -8.97 -5.33 -13.43
CA GLU A 23 -8.10 -4.32 -14.08
C GLU A 23 -7.05 -3.74 -13.13
N SER A 24 -7.31 -3.78 -11.81
CA SER A 24 -6.41 -3.20 -10.81
C SER A 24 -5.21 -4.11 -10.55
N THR A 25 -4.01 -3.52 -10.48
CA THR A 25 -2.78 -4.19 -10.07
C THR A 25 -2.81 -4.58 -8.60
N ALA A 26 -3.40 -3.71 -7.75
CA ALA A 26 -3.60 -3.99 -6.35
C ALA A 26 -4.94 -3.44 -5.84
N VAL A 27 -5.57 -4.20 -4.95
CA VAL A 27 -6.80 -3.84 -4.24
C VAL A 27 -6.59 -4.08 -2.75
N VAL A 28 -6.75 -3.05 -1.94
CA VAL A 28 -6.58 -3.11 -0.48
C VAL A 28 -7.89 -2.76 0.22
N PHE A 29 -8.30 -3.61 1.15
CA PHE A 29 -9.47 -3.38 2.00
C PHE A 29 -9.03 -2.76 3.32
N VAL A 30 -9.63 -1.61 3.62
CA VAL A 30 -9.26 -0.77 4.76
C VAL A 30 -10.46 -0.60 5.69
N ASP A 31 -10.23 -0.67 7.00
CA ASP A 31 -11.21 -0.27 8.01
C ASP A 31 -11.08 1.22 8.30
N TYR A 32 -12.13 1.99 8.03
CA TYR A 32 -12.15 3.44 8.26
C TYR A 32 -12.92 3.85 9.53
N LYS A 33 -13.12 2.91 10.46
CA LYS A 33 -13.85 3.19 11.69
C LYS A 33 -13.13 4.26 12.53
N GLY A 34 -13.90 5.25 13.03
CA GLY A 34 -13.38 6.27 13.94
C GLY A 34 -12.57 7.41 13.30
N ILE A 35 -12.63 7.55 11.98
CA ILE A 35 -12.04 8.69 11.27
C ILE A 35 -13.03 9.86 11.25
N THR A 36 -12.53 11.08 11.46
CA THR A 36 -13.33 12.30 11.28
C THR A 36 -13.49 12.65 9.80
N VAL A 37 -14.54 13.43 9.47
CA VAL A 37 -14.79 13.85 8.08
C VAL A 37 -13.61 14.63 7.48
N ALA A 38 -12.95 15.46 8.29
CA ALA A 38 -11.77 16.22 7.85
C ALA A 38 -10.62 15.27 7.48
N GLN A 39 -10.36 14.26 8.30
CA GLN A 39 -9.34 13.25 8.06
C GLN A 39 -9.66 12.36 6.83
N ASP A 40 -10.93 11.97 6.63
CA ASP A 40 -11.33 11.21 5.44
C ASP A 40 -11.14 12.05 4.17
N THR A 41 -11.43 13.35 4.23
CA THR A 41 -11.20 14.26 3.09
C THR A 41 -9.71 14.37 2.74
N GLU A 42 -8.84 14.48 3.75
CA GLU A 42 -7.39 14.52 3.55
C GLU A 42 -6.86 13.18 3.00
N LEU A 43 -7.34 12.06 3.55
CA LEU A 43 -6.99 10.72 3.07
C LEU A 43 -7.39 10.52 1.60
N ARG A 44 -8.60 10.92 1.21
CA ARG A 44 -9.06 10.88 -0.18
C ARG A 44 -8.22 11.76 -1.10
N LYS A 45 -7.74 12.90 -0.60
CA LYS A 45 -6.85 13.78 -1.37
C LYS A 45 -5.53 13.07 -1.66
N GLN A 46 -4.91 12.47 -0.63
CA GLN A 46 -3.64 11.73 -0.78
C GLN A 46 -3.79 10.53 -1.73
N PHE A 47 -4.90 9.80 -1.66
CA PHE A 47 -5.18 8.71 -2.60
C PHE A 47 -5.29 9.20 -4.05
N ARG A 48 -5.99 10.30 -4.29
CA ARG A 48 -6.11 10.88 -5.64
C ARG A 48 -4.77 11.37 -6.19
N GLU A 49 -3.93 11.98 -5.35
CA GLU A 49 -2.58 12.42 -5.73
C GLU A 49 -1.67 11.23 -6.11
N ALA A 50 -1.88 10.07 -5.50
CA ALA A 50 -1.15 8.84 -5.81
C ALA A 50 -1.79 7.98 -6.91
N GLY A 51 -2.88 8.43 -7.54
CA GLY A 51 -3.58 7.67 -8.57
C GLY A 51 -4.33 6.44 -8.05
N VAL A 52 -4.70 6.43 -6.76
CA VAL A 52 -5.46 5.35 -6.13
C VAL A 52 -6.94 5.73 -6.05
N GLU A 53 -7.81 4.88 -6.55
CA GLU A 53 -9.25 5.05 -6.41
C GLU A 53 -9.72 4.51 -5.06
N TYR A 54 -10.28 5.38 -4.22
CA TYR A 54 -10.81 5.02 -2.90
C TYR A 54 -12.33 5.09 -2.90
N THR A 55 -12.99 3.94 -2.71
CA THR A 55 -14.44 3.80 -2.77
C THR A 55 -14.97 3.03 -1.57
N VAL A 56 -16.03 3.55 -0.94
CA VAL A 56 -16.74 2.85 0.14
C VAL A 56 -17.89 2.06 -0.47
N VAL A 57 -17.85 0.75 -0.35
CA VAL A 57 -18.83 -0.17 -0.93
C VAL A 57 -19.38 -1.10 0.14
N LYS A 58 -20.62 -1.57 -0.06
CA LYS A 58 -21.26 -2.51 0.85
C LYS A 58 -20.55 -3.87 0.81
N ASN A 59 -20.18 -4.41 1.98
CA ASN A 59 -19.43 -5.68 2.10
C ASN A 59 -20.04 -6.84 1.34
N THR A 60 -21.37 -6.95 1.31
CA THR A 60 -22.06 -8.03 0.56
C THR A 60 -21.81 -7.94 -0.95
N LEU A 61 -21.82 -6.72 -1.53
CA LEU A 61 -21.56 -6.53 -2.96
C LEU A 61 -20.08 -6.77 -3.28
N THR A 62 -19.18 -6.28 -2.41
CA THR A 62 -17.75 -6.55 -2.52
C THR A 62 -17.44 -8.04 -2.45
N ASN A 63 -18.07 -8.78 -1.54
CA ASN A 63 -17.88 -10.24 -1.42
C ASN A 63 -18.34 -11.00 -2.67
N PHE A 64 -19.43 -10.58 -3.32
CA PHE A 64 -19.84 -11.17 -4.60
C PHE A 64 -18.84 -10.83 -5.71
N ALA A 65 -18.37 -9.58 -5.76
CA ALA A 65 -17.40 -9.15 -6.77
C ALA A 65 -16.07 -9.88 -6.63
N THR A 66 -15.56 -10.03 -5.40
CA THR A 66 -14.31 -10.76 -5.13
C THR A 66 -14.41 -12.25 -5.44
N LYS A 67 -15.54 -12.89 -5.13
CA LYS A 67 -15.80 -14.29 -5.51
C LYS A 67 -15.86 -14.47 -7.03
N ASN A 68 -16.50 -13.56 -7.76
CA ASN A 68 -16.53 -13.58 -9.21
C ASN A 68 -15.12 -13.39 -9.83
N ALA A 69 -14.26 -12.61 -9.16
CA ALA A 69 -12.84 -12.46 -9.54
C ALA A 69 -11.94 -13.63 -9.11
N GLY A 70 -12.49 -14.65 -8.40
CA GLY A 70 -11.74 -15.83 -7.95
C GLY A 70 -11.07 -15.70 -6.58
N TYR A 71 -11.33 -14.61 -5.84
CA TYR A 71 -10.73 -14.36 -4.52
C TYR A 71 -11.75 -14.56 -3.39
N ASN A 72 -11.34 -15.14 -2.28
CA ASN A 72 -12.20 -15.35 -1.10
C ASN A 72 -11.79 -14.42 0.05
N PHE A 73 -12.63 -13.42 0.33
CA PHE A 73 -12.45 -12.46 1.44
C PHE A 73 -13.62 -12.49 2.44
N SER A 74 -14.40 -13.57 2.45
CA SER A 74 -15.62 -13.63 3.29
C SER A 74 -15.36 -13.39 4.78
N GLU A 75 -14.21 -13.79 5.29
CA GLU A 75 -13.82 -13.62 6.70
C GLU A 75 -13.30 -12.22 7.02
N VAL A 76 -12.75 -11.54 6.02
CA VAL A 76 -12.09 -10.23 6.17
C VAL A 76 -13.09 -9.08 6.03
N LEU A 77 -14.14 -9.25 5.24
CA LEU A 77 -15.13 -8.22 4.91
C LEU A 77 -16.20 -8.07 6.00
N ASN A 78 -15.81 -7.91 7.26
CA ASN A 78 -16.71 -7.67 8.39
C ASN A 78 -16.59 -6.22 8.90
N GLY A 79 -17.73 -5.58 9.24
CA GLY A 79 -17.77 -4.20 9.75
C GLY A 79 -17.59 -3.14 8.65
N THR A 80 -17.01 -2.00 9.01
CA THR A 80 -16.75 -0.90 8.08
C THR A 80 -15.61 -1.27 7.14
N THR A 81 -15.82 -1.15 5.84
CA THR A 81 -14.79 -1.50 4.84
C THR A 81 -14.84 -0.53 3.67
N ALA A 82 -13.68 0.01 3.33
CA ALA A 82 -13.45 0.76 2.12
C ALA A 82 -12.48 -0.02 1.22
N MET A 83 -12.60 0.14 -0.07
CA MET A 83 -11.76 -0.45 -1.09
C MET A 83 -10.87 0.62 -1.70
N ALA A 84 -9.57 0.44 -1.65
CA ALA A 84 -8.58 1.23 -2.35
C ALA A 84 -7.99 0.40 -3.49
N SER A 85 -8.20 0.81 -4.73
CA SER A 85 -7.72 0.12 -5.93
C SER A 85 -6.75 0.98 -6.72
N THR A 86 -5.73 0.35 -7.29
CA THR A 86 -4.73 1.04 -8.12
C THR A 86 -4.34 0.19 -9.33
N THR A 87 -4.07 0.87 -10.44
CA THR A 87 -3.49 0.26 -11.65
C THR A 87 -2.00 0.57 -11.79
N GLY A 88 -1.46 1.45 -10.95
CA GLY A 88 -0.06 1.88 -10.96
C GLY A 88 0.82 1.11 -9.97
N ASP A 89 1.33 1.83 -8.96
CA ASP A 89 2.18 1.27 -7.91
C ASP A 89 1.36 0.36 -6.96
N PRO A 90 1.63 -0.96 -6.90
CA PRO A 90 0.85 -1.89 -6.09
C PRO A 90 1.01 -1.66 -4.58
N ILE A 91 2.09 -1.00 -4.16
CA ILE A 91 2.38 -0.72 -2.74
C ILE A 91 1.73 0.59 -2.27
N ALA A 92 1.44 1.52 -3.20
CA ALA A 92 0.93 2.85 -2.88
C ALA A 92 -0.29 2.87 -1.93
N PRO A 93 -1.36 2.07 -2.14
CA PRO A 93 -2.52 2.10 -1.26
C PRO A 93 -2.19 1.68 0.18
N ALA A 94 -1.37 0.65 0.36
CA ALA A 94 -0.97 0.18 1.70
C ALA A 94 -0.08 1.21 2.40
N ARG A 95 0.88 1.83 1.69
CA ARG A 95 1.78 2.85 2.22
C ARG A 95 1.01 4.07 2.71
N ILE A 96 0.11 4.62 1.90
CA ILE A 96 -0.68 5.81 2.26
C ILE A 96 -1.51 5.55 3.52
N VAL A 97 -2.15 4.38 3.64
CA VAL A 97 -2.91 4.01 4.83
C VAL A 97 -2.02 3.94 6.06
N CYS A 98 -0.86 3.30 5.97
CA CYS A 98 0.07 3.17 7.09
C CYS A 98 0.69 4.52 7.49
N GLU A 99 1.11 5.35 6.54
CA GLU A 99 1.64 6.69 6.81
C GLU A 99 0.58 7.59 7.45
N PHE A 100 -0.64 7.55 6.92
CA PHE A 100 -1.76 8.33 7.47
C PHE A 100 -2.14 7.89 8.89
N ALA A 101 -2.17 6.58 9.15
CA ALA A 101 -2.42 6.02 10.47
C ALA A 101 -1.33 6.44 11.48
N LYS A 102 -0.05 6.39 11.08
CA LYS A 102 1.10 6.81 11.89
C LYS A 102 1.05 8.33 12.17
N LYS A 103 0.80 9.17 11.15
CA LYS A 103 0.75 10.63 11.26
C LYS A 103 -0.34 11.11 12.20
N ASN A 104 -1.52 10.53 12.09
CA ASN A 104 -2.69 10.93 12.90
C ASN A 104 -2.84 10.10 14.19
N LYS A 105 -1.92 9.17 14.48
CA LYS A 105 -1.98 8.24 15.63
C LYS A 105 -3.31 7.47 15.72
N LEU A 106 -3.89 7.16 14.56
CA LEU A 106 -5.17 6.46 14.44
C LEU A 106 -4.96 4.95 14.56
N LYS A 107 -5.23 4.40 15.72
CA LYS A 107 -5.21 2.94 15.94
C LYS A 107 -6.38 2.21 15.26
N THR A 108 -7.42 2.94 14.89
CA THR A 108 -8.65 2.40 14.30
C THR A 108 -8.59 2.24 12.79
N LEU A 109 -7.73 3.00 12.11
CA LEU A 109 -7.47 2.85 10.68
C LEU A 109 -6.52 1.67 10.50
N SER A 110 -7.02 0.55 9.98
CA SER A 110 -6.25 -0.67 9.80
C SER A 110 -6.52 -1.30 8.44
N ILE A 111 -5.51 -1.96 7.90
CA ILE A 111 -5.66 -2.77 6.71
C ILE A 111 -6.24 -4.12 7.13
N LYS A 112 -7.30 -4.57 6.45
CA LYS A 112 -7.94 -5.87 6.69
C LYS A 112 -7.33 -6.98 5.83
N GLY A 113 -6.98 -6.66 4.62
CA GLY A 113 -6.44 -7.59 3.64
C GLY A 113 -6.50 -6.99 2.25
N GLY A 114 -6.02 -7.73 1.25
CA GLY A 114 -6.10 -7.27 -0.13
C GLY A 114 -5.55 -8.28 -1.12
N VAL A 115 -5.57 -7.87 -2.38
CA VAL A 115 -4.96 -8.59 -3.50
C VAL A 115 -3.88 -7.71 -4.08
N VAL A 116 -2.70 -8.26 -4.26
CA VAL A 116 -1.58 -7.59 -4.91
C VAL A 116 -1.03 -8.54 -5.97
N GLU A 117 -1.01 -8.08 -7.22
CA GLU A 117 -0.55 -8.86 -8.38
C GLU A 117 -1.18 -10.27 -8.45
N GLY A 118 -2.49 -10.37 -8.19
CA GLY A 118 -3.22 -11.64 -8.21
C GLY A 118 -3.06 -12.53 -6.97
N SER A 119 -2.23 -12.14 -6.00
CA SER A 119 -2.01 -12.88 -4.76
C SER A 119 -2.84 -12.29 -3.62
N VAL A 120 -3.56 -13.16 -2.88
CA VAL A 120 -4.32 -12.75 -1.68
C VAL A 120 -3.36 -12.61 -0.51
N LEU A 121 -3.30 -11.44 0.09
CA LEU A 121 -2.40 -11.12 1.18
C LEU A 121 -3.17 -10.78 2.47
N PRO A 122 -2.78 -11.34 3.62
CA PRO A 122 -3.36 -11.00 4.92
C PRO A 122 -2.90 -9.62 5.38
N ALA A 123 -3.61 -9.06 6.36
CA ALA A 123 -3.34 -7.74 6.93
C ALA A 123 -1.89 -7.56 7.42
N SER A 124 -1.30 -8.61 8.02
CA SER A 124 0.07 -8.56 8.55
C SER A 124 1.12 -8.26 7.46
N GLN A 125 1.02 -8.94 6.31
CA GLN A 125 1.92 -8.73 5.18
C GLN A 125 1.72 -7.37 4.52
N LEU A 126 0.46 -6.94 4.37
CA LEU A 126 0.15 -5.61 3.80
C LEU A 126 0.63 -4.45 4.71
N ASN A 127 0.62 -4.63 6.02
CA ASN A 127 1.20 -3.66 6.94
C ASN A 127 2.73 -3.56 6.75
N SER A 128 3.42 -4.69 6.56
CA SER A 128 4.85 -4.68 6.23
C SER A 128 5.13 -3.98 4.91
N PHE A 129 4.27 -4.17 3.89
CA PHE A 129 4.37 -3.42 2.64
C PHE A 129 4.14 -1.93 2.82
N GLY A 130 3.26 -1.53 3.73
CA GLY A 130 3.04 -0.12 4.06
C GLY A 130 4.25 0.59 4.70
N GLU A 131 5.23 -0.18 5.21
CA GLU A 131 6.49 0.36 5.73
C GLU A 131 7.60 0.46 4.67
N LEU A 132 7.40 -0.16 3.52
CA LEU A 132 8.35 -0.13 2.43
C LEU A 132 8.33 1.22 1.70
N PRO A 133 9.48 1.71 1.26
CA PRO A 133 9.56 2.87 0.37
C PRO A 133 8.98 2.54 -1.01
N SER A 134 8.86 3.56 -1.87
CA SER A 134 8.34 3.37 -3.22
C SER A 134 9.13 2.32 -4.03
N LYS A 135 8.50 1.71 -5.04
CA LYS A 135 9.14 0.73 -5.93
C LYS A 135 10.49 1.21 -6.47
N ASN A 136 10.57 2.47 -6.89
CA ASN A 136 11.81 3.05 -7.41
C ASN A 136 12.89 3.17 -6.33
N ALA A 137 12.50 3.53 -5.09
CA ALA A 137 13.44 3.60 -3.97
C ALA A 137 13.93 2.22 -3.52
N LEU A 138 13.07 1.17 -3.62
CA LEU A 138 13.49 -0.22 -3.39
C LEU A 138 14.53 -0.67 -4.43
N VAL A 139 14.28 -0.41 -5.70
CA VAL A 139 15.23 -0.71 -6.78
C VAL A 139 16.55 0.04 -6.57
N ALA A 140 16.49 1.32 -6.22
CA ALA A 140 17.67 2.13 -5.91
C ALA A 140 18.45 1.57 -4.71
N SER A 141 17.77 1.12 -3.65
CA SER A 141 18.39 0.49 -2.49
C SER A 141 19.11 -0.81 -2.87
N VAL A 142 18.49 -1.67 -3.67
CA VAL A 142 19.12 -2.91 -4.16
C VAL A 142 20.35 -2.59 -5.01
N LEU A 143 20.26 -1.67 -5.95
CA LEU A 143 21.42 -1.24 -6.75
C LEU A 143 22.52 -0.65 -5.87
N GLY A 144 22.17 0.14 -4.85
CA GLY A 144 23.12 0.69 -3.87
C GLY A 144 23.87 -0.41 -3.12
N THR A 145 23.19 -1.49 -2.72
CA THR A 145 23.85 -2.62 -2.04
C THR A 145 24.86 -3.35 -2.92
N PHE A 146 24.63 -3.43 -4.23
CA PHE A 146 25.59 -4.00 -5.18
C PHE A 146 26.81 -3.07 -5.39
N LEU A 147 26.63 -1.77 -5.31
CA LEU A 147 27.72 -0.80 -5.45
C LEU A 147 28.50 -0.59 -4.13
N ALA A 148 27.90 -0.90 -2.98
CA ALA A 148 28.49 -0.68 -1.67
C ALA A 148 29.90 -1.31 -1.48
N PRO A 149 30.18 -2.57 -1.91
CA PRO A 149 31.51 -3.15 -1.77
C PRO A 149 32.59 -2.40 -2.57
N ILE A 150 32.23 -1.90 -3.75
CA ILE A 150 33.15 -1.15 -4.62
C ILE A 150 33.44 0.23 -4.01
N SER A 151 32.39 0.91 -3.55
CA SER A 151 32.50 2.24 -2.91
C SER A 151 33.28 2.16 -1.59
N SER A 152 33.05 1.14 -0.77
CA SER A 152 33.78 0.93 0.47
C SER A 152 35.27 0.65 0.23
N LEU A 153 35.60 -0.12 -0.79
CA LEU A 153 37.00 -0.35 -1.17
C LEU A 153 37.68 0.95 -1.60
N ALA A 154 37.03 1.73 -2.46
CA ALA A 154 37.54 3.04 -2.89
C ALA A 154 37.75 3.97 -1.70
N PHE A 155 36.80 4.03 -0.76
CA PHE A 155 36.90 4.83 0.45
C PHE A 155 38.06 4.41 1.35
N VAL A 156 38.30 3.12 1.55
CA VAL A 156 39.45 2.61 2.33
C VAL A 156 40.75 2.94 1.66
N LEU A 157 40.85 2.81 0.33
CA LEU A 157 42.07 3.21 -0.41
C LEU A 157 42.35 4.69 -0.29
N ASP A 158 41.35 5.55 -0.36
CA ASP A 158 41.45 6.99 -0.15
C ASP A 158 41.90 7.33 1.29
N GLN A 159 41.36 6.65 2.29
CA GLN A 159 41.79 6.81 3.67
C GLN A 159 43.26 6.41 3.90
N ILE A 160 43.68 5.29 3.31
CA ILE A 160 45.09 4.86 3.38
C ILE A 160 46.01 5.90 2.71
N ARG A 161 45.56 6.47 1.58
CA ARG A 161 46.29 7.55 0.93
C ARG A 161 46.42 8.78 1.82
N MET A 162 45.33 9.26 2.41
CA MET A 162 45.30 10.42 3.32
C MET A 162 46.15 10.19 4.56
N GLN A 163 46.18 8.99 5.10
CA GLN A 163 47.07 8.62 6.21
C GLN A 163 48.55 8.67 5.82
N LYS A 164 48.91 8.27 4.62
CA LYS A 164 50.29 8.33 4.11
C LYS A 164 50.72 9.74 3.79
N ASP A 165 49.81 10.58 3.29
CA ASP A 165 50.07 11.97 2.93
C ASP A 165 50.03 12.93 4.16
N GLY A 166 49.79 12.41 5.38
CA GLY A 166 49.79 13.19 6.62
C GLY A 166 48.62 14.16 6.80
N SER A 167 47.58 14.07 5.95
CA SER A 167 46.40 14.93 6.00
C SER A 167 45.16 14.12 6.43
N ALA A 168 45.24 13.38 7.54
CA ALA A 168 44.11 12.66 8.07
C ALA A 168 43.11 13.62 8.71
N PRO A 169 41.86 13.76 8.21
CA PRO A 169 40.79 14.29 9.03
C PRO A 169 40.47 13.26 10.12
N ALA A 170 40.40 13.74 11.37
CA ALA A 170 40.02 12.93 12.51
C ALA A 170 38.72 12.19 12.20
N ALA A 171 38.73 10.87 12.29
CA ALA A 171 37.57 10.03 12.10
C ALA A 171 36.53 10.36 13.18
N GLU A 172 35.43 10.99 12.82
CA GLU A 172 34.22 10.87 13.59
C GLU A 172 33.69 9.46 13.35
N ALA A 173 34.06 8.56 14.26
CA ALA A 173 33.40 7.31 14.49
C ALA A 173 32.19 7.63 15.38
N GLU A 174 30.99 7.70 14.79
CA GLU A 174 29.73 7.48 15.52
C GLU A 174 28.83 6.56 14.73
N ALA A 175 28.54 5.47 15.41
CA ALA A 175 27.50 4.46 15.56
C ALA A 175 26.40 4.37 14.49
#